data_e205cbec9cdf9285f96225649d8334f7
#
_entry.id   e205cbec9cdf9285f96225649d8334f7
#
_cell.length_a   1.000
_cell.length_b   1.000
_cell.length_c   1.000
_cell.angle_alpha   90.00
_cell.angle_beta   90.00
_cell.angle_gamma   90.00
#
_symmetry.space_group_name_H-M   'P 1'
#
loop_
_entity.id
_entity.type
_entity.pdbx_description
1 polymer ?
#
loop_
_entity_poly.entity_id
_entity_poly.type
_entity_poly.pdbx_seq_one_letter_code
_entity_poly.pdbx_strand_id
1 'polypeptide(L)'
;GGKTNVYCYMENNKLQDPFFQQVFKPLVAKVRREQKIALFIRGDEEKKTDKATRIEANLEPLNREGNLILNEAERDNPHMKELEDQFKLFTLTMRYPADGPDAVEGANRIIDELIRRIEPPVFRSRKDVRKRNKKRL
;
A
#
# COMPACT_ATOMS: atom_id res chain seq x y z
N GLY A 1 0.64 -22.03 16.21
CA GLY A 1 0.02 -20.82 15.74
C GLY A 1 1.07 -19.78 15.45
N GLY A 2 1.28 -19.46 14.16
CA GLY A 2 2.20 -18.42 13.75
C GLY A 2 1.73 -17.04 14.26
N LYS A 3 2.63 -16.26 14.84
CA LYS A 3 2.33 -14.88 15.21
C LYS A 3 2.23 -14.06 13.92
N THR A 4 1.03 -13.61 13.59
CA THR A 4 0.83 -12.69 12.47
C THR A 4 1.23 -11.28 12.91
N ASN A 5 2.24 -10.71 12.28
CA ASN A 5 2.60 -9.31 12.48
C ASN A 5 1.70 -8.45 11.61
N VAL A 6 1.01 -7.49 12.21
CA VAL A 6 0.21 -6.49 11.49
C VAL A 6 1.01 -5.19 11.42
N TYR A 7 1.25 -4.73 10.20
CA TYR A 7 1.89 -3.44 9.92
C TYR A 7 0.83 -2.44 9.49
N CYS A 8 0.70 -1.37 10.23
CA CYS A 8 -0.20 -0.27 9.91
C CYS A 8 0.61 0.96 9.50
N TYR A 9 0.15 1.64 8.46
CA TYR A 9 0.70 2.91 8.04
C TYR A 9 -0.40 3.97 8.14
N MET A 10 -0.03 5.14 8.62
CA MET A 10 -0.92 6.28 8.76
C MET A 10 -0.30 7.48 8.06
N GLU A 11 -1.07 8.18 7.24
CA GLU A 11 -0.60 9.42 6.64
C GLU A 11 -0.13 10.40 7.72
N ASN A 12 1.08 10.86 7.58
CA ASN A 12 1.74 11.76 8.52
C ASN A 12 2.36 12.95 7.77
N ASN A 13 1.53 13.94 7.48
CA ASN A 13 2.01 15.20 6.93
C ASN A 13 2.53 16.12 8.05
N LYS A 14 3.19 17.24 7.68
CA LYS A 14 3.78 18.19 8.65
C LYS A 14 2.79 18.74 9.67
N LEU A 15 1.50 18.80 9.35
CA LEU A 15 0.45 19.29 10.26
C LEU A 15 0.03 18.21 11.26
N GLN A 16 0.11 16.95 10.86
CA GLN A 16 -0.29 15.80 11.68
C GLN A 16 0.85 15.26 12.54
N ASP A 17 2.11 15.55 12.22
CA ASP A 17 3.27 15.02 12.92
C ASP A 17 3.24 15.25 14.44
N PRO A 18 2.94 16.46 14.97
CA PRO A 18 2.83 16.66 16.42
C PRO A 18 1.80 15.74 17.07
N PHE A 19 0.63 15.56 16.45
CA PHE A 19 -0.40 14.65 16.96
C PHE A 19 0.08 13.20 16.94
N PHE A 20 0.70 12.78 15.84
CA PHE A 20 1.24 11.43 15.71
C PHE A 20 2.28 11.11 16.79
N GLN A 21 3.24 12.01 17.03
CA GLN A 21 4.33 11.79 17.98
C GLN A 21 3.85 11.89 19.44
N GLN A 22 3.04 12.91 19.74
CA GLN A 22 2.71 13.26 21.12
C GLN A 22 1.49 12.50 21.66
N VAL A 23 0.56 12.13 20.82
CA VAL A 23 -0.69 11.49 21.22
C VAL A 23 -0.75 10.05 20.75
N PHE A 24 -0.60 9.83 19.45
CA PHE A 24 -0.88 8.53 18.85
C PHE A 24 0.13 7.45 19.21
N LYS A 25 1.44 7.76 19.12
CA LYS A 25 2.49 6.80 19.49
C LYS A 25 2.42 6.35 20.96
N PRO A 26 2.26 7.25 21.95
CA PRO A 26 2.08 6.84 23.35
C PRO A 26 0.85 5.96 23.56
N LEU A 27 -0.28 6.27 22.88
CA LEU A 27 -1.50 5.48 22.96
C LEU A 27 -1.29 4.06 22.42
N VAL A 28 -0.66 3.93 21.25
CA VAL A 28 -0.31 2.63 20.66
C VAL A 28 0.62 1.83 21.57
N ALA A 29 1.63 2.49 22.19
CA ALA A 29 2.53 1.84 23.13
C ALA A 29 1.78 1.33 24.38
N LYS A 30 0.79 2.07 24.87
CA LYS A 30 -0.09 1.64 25.95
C LYS A 30 -0.90 0.41 25.56
N VAL A 31 -1.61 0.45 24.44
CA VAL A 31 -2.44 -0.66 23.92
C VAL A 31 -1.59 -1.92 23.71
N ARG A 32 -0.39 -1.80 23.14
CA ARG A 32 0.54 -2.93 22.96
C ARG A 32 0.87 -3.61 24.29
N ARG A 33 1.11 -2.85 25.34
CA ARG A 33 1.43 -3.39 26.69
C ARG A 33 0.20 -4.08 27.31
N GLU A 34 -0.94 -3.42 27.27
CA GLU A 34 -2.17 -3.90 27.90
C GLU A 34 -2.74 -5.14 27.20
N GLN A 35 -2.75 -5.12 25.87
CA GLN A 35 -3.33 -6.19 25.05
C GLN A 35 -2.31 -7.27 24.64
N LYS A 36 -1.01 -7.07 24.94
CA LYS A 36 0.09 -7.99 24.56
C LYS A 36 0.12 -8.32 23.06
N ILE A 37 -0.26 -7.37 22.21
CA ILE A 37 -0.28 -7.50 20.75
C ILE A 37 0.94 -6.84 20.10
N ALA A 38 1.41 -7.41 18.99
CA ALA A 38 2.50 -6.85 18.19
C ALA A 38 1.93 -5.93 17.09
N LEU A 39 1.37 -4.78 17.49
CA LEU A 39 0.87 -3.76 16.57
C LEU A 39 1.97 -2.73 16.28
N PHE A 40 2.32 -2.58 15.02
CA PHE A 40 3.28 -1.58 14.55
C PHE A 40 2.56 -0.55 13.70
N ILE A 41 2.65 0.72 14.09
CA ILE A 41 2.10 1.83 13.31
C ILE A 41 3.24 2.78 12.95
N ARG A 42 3.37 3.08 11.66
CA ARG A 42 4.37 3.98 11.10
C ARG A 42 3.69 5.17 10.43
N GLY A 43 4.32 6.33 10.50
CA GLY A 43 3.92 7.47 9.69
C GLY A 43 4.33 7.26 8.24
N ASP A 44 3.44 7.56 7.31
CA ASP A 44 3.74 7.69 5.90
C ASP A 44 3.98 9.18 5.59
N GLU A 45 5.25 9.54 5.38
CA GLU A 45 5.69 10.93 5.17
C GLU A 45 5.86 11.27 3.70
N GLU A 46 5.49 10.38 2.81
CA GLU A 46 5.68 10.60 1.38
C GLU A 46 4.82 11.77 0.89
N LYS A 47 5.45 12.66 0.12
CA LYS A 47 4.73 13.71 -0.59
C LYS A 47 3.94 13.10 -1.74
N LYS A 48 2.65 12.99 -1.52
CA LYS A 48 1.73 12.47 -2.53
C LYS A 48 1.48 13.53 -3.61
N THR A 49 1.59 13.13 -4.85
CA THR A 49 1.14 13.88 -6.03
C THR A 49 -0.38 13.93 -6.10
N ASP A 50 -0.93 14.44 -7.20
CA ASP A 50 -2.38 14.43 -7.40
C ASP A 50 -2.99 13.05 -7.13
N LYS A 51 -4.01 13.01 -6.26
CA LYS A 51 -4.63 11.79 -5.74
C LYS A 51 -5.21 10.93 -6.88
N ALA A 52 -5.98 11.54 -7.77
CA ALA A 52 -6.67 10.80 -8.83
C ALA A 52 -5.69 10.19 -9.83
N THR A 53 -4.73 10.98 -10.29
CA THR A 53 -3.68 10.54 -11.22
C THR A 53 -2.84 9.40 -10.63
N ARG A 54 -2.51 9.46 -9.34
CA ARG A 54 -1.71 8.46 -8.65
C ARG A 54 -2.47 7.13 -8.51
N ILE A 55 -3.73 7.19 -8.09
CA ILE A 55 -4.60 6.01 -7.97
C ILE A 55 -4.73 5.32 -9.32
N GLU A 56 -5.04 6.06 -10.38
CA GLU A 56 -5.18 5.49 -11.72
C GLU A 56 -3.87 4.87 -12.20
N ALA A 57 -2.76 5.61 -12.13
CA ALA A 57 -1.48 5.14 -12.63
C ALA A 57 -0.99 3.84 -11.94
N ASN A 58 -1.28 3.67 -10.65
CA ASN A 58 -0.79 2.55 -9.87
C ASN A 58 -1.78 1.37 -9.79
N LEU A 59 -3.10 1.62 -9.81
CA LEU A 59 -4.09 0.56 -9.63
C LEU A 59 -4.76 0.10 -10.93
N GLU A 60 -4.84 0.94 -11.98
CA GLU A 60 -5.42 0.53 -13.26
C GLU A 60 -4.67 -0.65 -13.90
N PRO A 61 -3.32 -0.66 -13.96
CA PRO A 61 -2.61 -1.80 -14.50
C PRO A 61 -2.89 -3.10 -13.73
N LEU A 62 -2.95 -3.04 -12.41
CA LEU A 62 -3.26 -4.19 -11.57
C LEU A 62 -4.68 -4.72 -11.82
N ASN A 63 -5.65 -3.81 -11.95
CA ASN A 63 -7.03 -4.18 -12.25
C ASN A 63 -7.17 -4.81 -13.64
N ARG A 64 -6.56 -4.21 -14.65
CA ARG A 64 -6.57 -4.70 -16.03
C ARG A 64 -5.93 -6.09 -16.17
N GLU A 65 -4.88 -6.36 -15.39
CA GLU A 65 -4.19 -7.64 -15.39
C GLU A 65 -4.85 -8.69 -14.47
N GLY A 66 -5.93 -8.32 -13.76
CA GLY A 66 -6.62 -9.20 -12.81
C GLY A 66 -5.87 -9.44 -11.52
N ASN A 67 -4.90 -8.58 -11.19
CA ASN A 67 -4.09 -8.67 -9.98
C ASN A 67 -4.70 -7.89 -8.80
N LEU A 68 -5.72 -7.07 -9.02
CA LEU A 68 -6.49 -6.40 -7.98
C LEU A 68 -7.74 -7.23 -7.66
N ILE A 69 -7.69 -7.97 -6.57
CA ILE A 69 -8.73 -8.94 -6.21
C ILE A 69 -9.32 -8.55 -4.84
N LEU A 70 -10.64 -8.42 -4.78
CA LEU A 70 -11.37 -8.27 -3.52
C LEU A 70 -11.69 -9.65 -2.91
N ASN A 71 -11.70 -9.73 -1.58
CA ASN A 71 -11.97 -10.98 -0.88
C ASN A 71 -13.45 -11.38 -1.04
N GLU A 72 -13.72 -12.47 -1.74
CA GLU A 72 -15.09 -12.96 -1.97
C GLU A 72 -15.80 -13.37 -0.68
N ALA A 73 -15.09 -13.86 0.34
CA ALA A 73 -15.66 -14.19 1.63
C ALA A 73 -16.27 -12.97 2.36
N GLU A 74 -15.84 -11.76 1.98
CA GLU A 74 -16.33 -10.50 2.51
C GLU A 74 -17.38 -9.82 1.61
N ARG A 75 -17.90 -10.51 0.60
CA ARG A 75 -18.86 -9.98 -0.40
C ARG A 75 -20.07 -9.29 0.25
N ASP A 76 -20.59 -9.85 1.35
CA ASP A 76 -21.77 -9.32 2.04
C ASP A 76 -21.44 -8.28 3.12
N ASN A 77 -20.16 -8.02 3.36
CA ASN A 77 -19.72 -6.98 4.29
C ASN A 77 -20.03 -5.58 3.70
N PRO A 78 -20.79 -4.73 4.42
CA PRO A 78 -21.15 -3.40 3.92
C PRO A 78 -19.95 -2.53 3.55
N HIS A 79 -18.86 -2.63 4.29
CA HIS A 79 -17.64 -1.86 4.02
C HIS A 79 -16.89 -2.36 2.79
N MET A 80 -16.97 -3.65 2.49
CA MET A 80 -16.41 -4.21 1.25
C MET A 80 -17.21 -3.75 0.04
N LYS A 81 -18.54 -3.71 0.15
CA LYS A 81 -19.42 -3.17 -0.92
C LYS A 81 -19.14 -1.69 -1.16
N GLU A 82 -18.97 -0.91 -0.11
CA GLU A 82 -18.62 0.51 -0.23
C GLU A 82 -17.27 0.69 -0.96
N LEU A 83 -16.26 -0.11 -0.62
CA LEU A 83 -14.97 -0.11 -1.30
C LEU A 83 -15.10 -0.46 -2.78
N GLU A 84 -15.87 -1.50 -3.11
CA GLU A 84 -16.14 -1.93 -4.48
C GLU A 84 -16.84 -0.81 -5.28
N ASP A 85 -17.83 -0.15 -4.68
CA ASP A 85 -18.54 0.97 -5.30
C ASP A 85 -17.62 2.17 -5.53
N GLN A 86 -16.73 2.48 -4.60
CA GLN A 86 -15.71 3.52 -4.80
C GLN A 86 -14.77 3.20 -5.97
N PHE A 87 -14.38 1.94 -6.16
CA PHE A 87 -13.60 1.52 -7.33
C PHE A 87 -14.38 1.63 -8.64
N LYS A 88 -15.65 1.18 -8.67
CA LYS A 88 -16.50 1.23 -9.87
C LYS A 88 -16.82 2.67 -10.31
N LEU A 89 -16.97 3.56 -9.35
CA LEU A 89 -17.30 4.96 -9.61
C LEU A 89 -16.07 5.85 -9.80
N PHE A 90 -14.87 5.31 -9.62
CA PHE A 90 -13.65 6.09 -9.72
C PHE A 90 -13.40 6.61 -11.14
N THR A 91 -13.20 7.92 -11.25
CA THR A 91 -12.79 8.60 -12.49
C THR A 91 -11.81 9.72 -12.16
N LEU A 92 -10.97 10.12 -13.10
CA LEU A 92 -10.00 11.22 -12.93
C LEU A 92 -10.64 12.58 -12.56
N THR A 93 -11.89 12.78 -12.95
CA THR A 93 -12.62 14.04 -12.74
C THR A 93 -13.58 13.97 -11.55
N MET A 94 -13.38 13.01 -10.67
CA MET A 94 -14.31 12.60 -9.65
C MET A 94 -14.60 13.63 -8.57
N ARG A 95 -15.89 13.78 -8.27
CA ARG A 95 -16.40 14.47 -7.06
C ARG A 95 -16.77 13.50 -5.92
N TYR A 96 -16.52 12.21 -6.10
CA TYR A 96 -16.89 11.17 -5.14
C TYR A 96 -15.73 10.86 -4.18
N PRO A 97 -16.00 10.45 -2.93
CA PRO A 97 -14.93 10.00 -2.04
C PRO A 97 -14.13 8.85 -2.67
N ALA A 98 -12.82 8.98 -2.74
CA ALA A 98 -11.90 7.96 -3.24
C ALA A 98 -10.93 7.51 -2.13
N ASP A 99 -11.40 7.46 -0.89
CA ASP A 99 -10.55 7.17 0.26
C ASP A 99 -10.17 5.68 0.30
N GLY A 100 -11.08 4.80 -0.13
CA GLY A 100 -10.80 3.38 -0.29
C GLY A 100 -9.72 3.11 -1.35
N PRO A 101 -9.89 3.54 -2.61
CA PRO A 101 -8.85 3.45 -3.63
C PRO A 101 -7.52 4.09 -3.23
N ASP A 102 -7.52 5.24 -2.54
CA ASP A 102 -6.32 5.89 -2.03
C ASP A 102 -5.59 5.04 -0.98
N ALA A 103 -6.34 4.43 -0.07
CA ALA A 103 -5.77 3.53 0.94
C ALA A 103 -5.17 2.26 0.30
N VAL A 104 -5.83 1.69 -0.71
CA VAL A 104 -5.34 0.51 -1.44
C VAL A 104 -4.08 0.86 -2.24
N GLU A 105 -4.05 2.03 -2.91
CA GLU A 105 -2.86 2.50 -3.62
C GLU A 105 -1.68 2.68 -2.64
N GLY A 106 -1.90 3.34 -1.51
CA GLY A 106 -0.87 3.50 -0.49
C GLY A 106 -0.35 2.17 0.04
N ALA A 107 -1.23 1.19 0.27
CA ALA A 107 -0.85 -0.15 0.70
C ALA A 107 -0.01 -0.88 -0.37
N ASN A 108 -0.42 -0.82 -1.65
CA ASN A 108 0.32 -1.40 -2.76
C ASN A 108 1.73 -0.82 -2.88
N ARG A 109 1.87 0.50 -2.82
CA ARG A 109 3.16 1.19 -2.84
C ARG A 109 4.08 0.72 -1.71
N ILE A 110 3.56 0.61 -0.49
CA ILE A 110 4.33 0.16 0.67
C ILE A 110 4.76 -1.30 0.51
N ILE A 111 3.89 -2.16 -0.02
CA ILE A 111 4.22 -3.57 -0.31
C ILE A 111 5.35 -3.65 -1.33
N ASP A 112 5.27 -2.90 -2.42
CA ASP A 112 6.31 -2.85 -3.45
C ASP A 112 7.67 -2.40 -2.88
N GLU A 113 7.68 -1.39 -2.01
CA GLU A 113 8.90 -0.95 -1.33
C GLU A 113 9.48 -2.03 -0.42
N LEU A 114 8.63 -2.75 0.33
CA LEU A 114 9.07 -3.83 1.19
C LEU A 114 9.65 -4.99 0.38
N ILE A 115 9.01 -5.37 -0.72
CA ILE A 115 9.50 -6.43 -1.63
C ILE A 115 10.83 -6.03 -2.23
N ARG A 116 11.00 -4.81 -2.73
CA ARG A 116 12.27 -4.32 -3.29
C ARG A 116 13.42 -4.31 -2.28
N ARG A 117 13.12 -4.17 -0.99
CA ARG A 117 14.14 -4.25 0.09
C ARG A 117 14.55 -5.69 0.36
N ILE A 118 13.64 -6.64 0.19
CA ILE A 118 13.90 -8.08 0.42
C ILE A 118 14.60 -8.70 -0.81
N GLU A 119 14.19 -8.30 -2.00
CA GLU A 119 14.78 -8.74 -3.27
C GLU A 119 15.56 -7.58 -3.92
N PRO A 120 16.82 -7.38 -3.56
CA PRO A 120 17.62 -6.33 -4.20
C PRO A 120 17.67 -6.58 -5.71
N PRO A 121 17.58 -5.52 -6.54
CA PRO A 121 17.57 -5.65 -7.98
C PRO A 121 18.81 -6.42 -8.44
N VAL A 122 18.61 -7.53 -9.16
CA VAL A 122 19.71 -8.27 -9.77
C VAL A 122 20.27 -7.43 -10.89
N PHE A 123 21.29 -6.63 -10.60
CA PHE A 123 22.03 -5.89 -11.62
C PHE A 123 22.78 -6.89 -12.49
N ARG A 124 22.18 -7.25 -13.63
CA ARG A 124 22.92 -7.99 -14.67
C ARG A 124 23.94 -7.06 -15.27
N SER A 125 25.21 -7.37 -15.08
CA SER A 125 26.28 -6.59 -15.69
C SER A 125 26.13 -6.63 -17.22
N ARG A 126 26.54 -5.56 -17.92
CA ARG A 126 26.56 -5.55 -19.40
C ARG A 126 27.35 -6.73 -19.99
N LYS A 127 28.30 -7.31 -19.24
CA LYS A 127 29.07 -8.50 -19.63
C LYS A 127 28.22 -9.76 -19.67
N ASP A 128 27.24 -9.91 -18.78
CA ASP A 128 26.36 -11.10 -18.72
C ASP A 128 25.37 -11.12 -19.88
N VAL A 129 24.87 -9.95 -20.29
CA VAL A 129 24.01 -9.81 -21.46
C VAL A 129 24.74 -10.17 -22.76
N ARG A 130 26.01 -9.76 -22.91
CA ARG A 130 26.82 -10.08 -24.10
C ARG A 130 27.15 -11.56 -24.22
N LYS A 131 27.39 -12.29 -23.13
CA LYS A 131 27.62 -13.73 -23.15
C LYS A 131 26.40 -14.52 -23.62
N ARG A 132 25.21 -14.09 -23.28
CA ARG A 132 23.97 -14.77 -23.68
C ARG A 132 23.66 -14.62 -25.18
N ASN A 133 23.99 -13.47 -25.76
CA ASN A 133 23.82 -13.23 -27.21
C ASN A 133 24.81 -13.95 -28.07
N LYS A 134 26.05 -14.27 -27.55
CA LYS A 134 27.03 -15.09 -28.27
C LYS A 134 26.71 -16.58 -28.31
N LYS A 135 25.83 -17.09 -27.46
CA LYS A 135 25.37 -18.49 -27.46
C LYS A 135 24.13 -18.75 -28.33
N ARG A 136 23.62 -17.73 -29.02
CA ARG A 136 22.46 -17.83 -29.93
C ARG A 136 22.79 -17.68 -31.41
N LEU A 137 24.07 -17.65 -31.77
CA LEU A 137 24.62 -17.79 -33.11
C LEU A 137 25.37 -19.14 -33.19
#